data_01cb8849dc247cbda964b888e27a265b
#
_entry.id   01cb8849dc247cbda964b888e27a265b
#
_cell.length_a   1.000
_cell.length_b   1.000
_cell.length_c   1.000
_cell.angle_alpha   90.00
_cell.angle_beta   90.00
_cell.angle_gamma   90.00
#
_symmetry.space_group_name_H-M   'P 1'
#
loop_
_entity.id
_entity.type
_entity.pdbx_description
1 polymer ?
#
loop_
_entity_poly.entity_id
_entity_poly.type
_entity_poly.pdbx_seq_one_letter_code
_entity_poly.pdbx_strand_id
1 'polypeptide(L)'
;MVEQDVQPTAFTGLETKLEIDIMKIAVLGAGSWGTTLAILLARHADSILMWEFRPEAVKNMKRDRENLEFLAGFPFPSNLNVTDDINEAVADADFCLSVVPSHAVRSTAGLIKDSIPGDCRIVSASKGIEQESLMRISEVFADVLGDRFVLGNFTCLSGPSHAEEVSKGLPTTVVAASNKIETARKVQELFSGESFRVYSTDDLIGVELGGSLKNVIAIAAGIAAGLKFGDNTTGALLTRGLAEISRLGEVMGGRASTFAGLSGMGDLVTTCCSLHSRNRYVGEQLGKGRKLEEI
;
A
#
# COMPACT_ATOMS: atom_id res chain seq x y z
N MET A 1 66.00 -1.26 41.50
CA MET A 1 64.53 -1.40 41.55
C MET A 1 63.99 0.01 41.54
N VAL A 2 63.44 0.43 40.44
CA VAL A 2 62.82 1.75 40.25
C VAL A 2 61.43 1.49 39.89
N GLU A 3 60.47 1.75 40.78
CA GLU A 3 59.06 1.74 40.54
C GLU A 3 58.74 2.95 39.66
N GLN A 4 58.15 2.67 38.49
CA GLN A 4 57.55 3.69 37.61
C GLN A 4 56.05 3.77 37.91
N ASP A 5 55.67 4.93 38.50
CA ASP A 5 54.28 5.35 38.63
C ASP A 5 53.61 5.51 37.24
N VAL A 6 52.66 4.68 36.94
CA VAL A 6 51.76 4.84 35.80
C VAL A 6 50.50 5.55 36.29
N GLN A 7 50.37 6.83 35.95
CA GLN A 7 49.12 7.58 36.15
C GLN A 7 48.04 7.13 35.15
N PRO A 8 46.77 6.96 35.58
CA PRO A 8 45.71 6.63 34.69
C PRO A 8 45.28 7.85 33.87
N THR A 9 45.42 7.74 32.54
CA THR A 9 44.86 8.72 31.62
C THR A 9 43.33 8.68 31.69
N ALA A 10 42.72 9.81 32.03
CA ALA A 10 41.29 10.01 32.02
C ALA A 10 40.76 9.84 30.60
N PHE A 11 39.96 8.82 30.39
CA PHE A 11 39.08 8.71 29.22
C PHE A 11 38.02 9.80 29.34
N THR A 12 38.19 10.90 28.62
CA THR A 12 37.11 11.85 28.37
C THR A 12 36.11 11.14 27.43
N GLY A 13 35.02 10.68 28.02
CA GLY A 13 33.91 10.10 27.27
C GLY A 13 33.35 11.13 26.30
N LEU A 14 33.50 10.86 25.00
CA LEU A 14 32.60 11.37 23.99
C LEU A 14 31.24 10.73 24.25
N GLU A 15 30.38 11.46 24.96
CA GLU A 15 28.92 11.20 24.90
C GLU A 15 28.48 11.52 23.47
N THR A 16 28.63 10.55 22.57
CA THR A 16 27.83 10.52 21.34
C THR A 16 26.39 10.37 21.81
N LYS A 17 25.63 11.49 21.85
CA LYS A 17 24.18 11.45 21.82
C LYS A 17 23.82 10.55 20.62
N LEU A 18 23.40 9.34 20.87
CA LEU A 18 22.65 8.55 19.90
C LEU A 18 21.40 9.37 19.62
N GLU A 19 21.38 10.10 18.50
CA GLU A 19 20.16 10.59 17.91
C GLU A 19 19.38 9.32 17.56
N ILE A 20 18.40 9.01 18.39
CA ILE A 20 17.40 7.98 18.06
C ILE A 20 16.63 8.60 16.89
N ASP A 21 16.91 8.15 15.68
CA ASP A 21 16.14 8.53 14.50
C ASP A 21 14.69 8.11 14.73
N ILE A 22 13.84 9.07 15.07
CA ILE A 22 12.42 8.86 15.32
C ILE A 22 11.75 8.65 13.95
N MET A 23 11.27 7.45 13.69
CA MET A 23 10.58 7.12 12.43
C MET A 23 9.15 7.62 12.44
N LYS A 24 8.83 8.57 11.56
CA LYS A 24 7.50 9.16 11.37
C LYS A 24 6.89 8.69 10.05
N ILE A 25 5.65 8.22 10.10
CA ILE A 25 4.93 7.74 8.93
C ILE A 25 3.63 8.51 8.74
N ALA A 26 3.47 9.09 7.56
CA ALA A 26 2.19 9.62 7.10
C ALA A 26 1.39 8.50 6.38
N VAL A 27 0.10 8.37 6.69
CA VAL A 27 -0.79 7.46 5.96
C VAL A 27 -1.92 8.28 5.33
N LEU A 28 -1.96 8.34 4.02
CA LEU A 28 -2.95 9.10 3.26
C LEU A 28 -4.11 8.19 2.85
N GLY A 29 -5.24 8.36 3.54
CA GLY A 29 -6.47 7.59 3.33
C GLY A 29 -6.77 6.61 4.45
N ALA A 30 -7.87 6.88 5.18
CA ALA A 30 -8.34 6.09 6.31
C ALA A 30 -9.45 5.08 5.93
N GLY A 31 -9.39 4.48 4.73
CA GLY A 31 -10.22 3.33 4.40
C GLY A 31 -9.80 2.07 5.16
N SER A 32 -10.49 0.94 4.94
CA SER A 32 -10.14 -0.33 5.60
C SER A 32 -8.66 -0.72 5.41
N TRP A 33 -8.14 -0.63 4.19
CA TRP A 33 -6.75 -0.98 3.91
C TRP A 33 -5.74 0.01 4.51
N GLY A 34 -5.99 1.33 4.42
CA GLY A 34 -5.14 2.35 5.03
C GLY A 34 -5.07 2.21 6.55
N THR A 35 -6.20 2.01 7.20
CA THR A 35 -6.28 1.76 8.65
C THR A 35 -5.54 0.48 9.04
N THR A 36 -5.72 -0.62 8.29
CA THR A 36 -5.02 -1.88 8.55
C THR A 36 -3.51 -1.73 8.46
N LEU A 37 -3.02 -1.05 7.41
CA LEU A 37 -1.58 -0.82 7.23
C LEU A 37 -1.02 0.13 8.29
N ALA A 38 -1.77 1.17 8.71
CA ALA A 38 -1.38 2.05 9.78
C ALA A 38 -1.21 1.30 11.12
N ILE A 39 -2.14 0.41 11.46
CA ILE A 39 -2.05 -0.45 12.66
C ILE A 39 -0.86 -1.40 12.56
N LEU A 40 -0.62 -2.01 11.39
CA LEU A 40 0.52 -2.89 11.16
C LEU A 40 1.85 -2.17 11.34
N LEU A 41 1.97 -0.97 10.77
CA LEU A 41 3.19 -0.15 10.84
C LEU A 41 3.49 0.40 12.24
N ALA A 42 2.50 0.52 13.11
CA ALA A 42 2.66 1.02 14.46
C ALA A 42 3.67 0.20 15.32
N ARG A 43 4.01 -1.00 14.89
CA ARG A 43 5.03 -1.83 15.54
C ARG A 43 6.46 -1.38 15.24
N HIS A 44 6.66 -0.65 14.15
CA HIS A 44 7.97 -0.29 13.60
C HIS A 44 8.19 1.23 13.53
N ALA A 45 7.15 2.03 13.72
CA ALA A 45 7.20 3.48 13.71
C ALA A 45 7.07 4.06 15.10
N ASP A 46 7.74 5.18 15.36
CA ASP A 46 7.60 5.94 16.61
C ASP A 46 6.30 6.76 16.61
N SER A 47 5.89 7.25 15.43
CA SER A 47 4.67 8.02 15.25
C SER A 47 4.05 7.75 13.89
N ILE A 48 2.72 7.58 13.87
CA ILE A 48 1.93 7.50 12.65
C ILE A 48 0.86 8.57 12.69
N LEU A 49 0.77 9.35 11.63
CA LEU A 49 -0.30 10.32 11.44
C LEU A 49 -1.10 9.94 10.19
N MET A 50 -2.35 9.49 10.40
CA MET A 50 -3.25 9.04 9.34
C MET A 50 -4.19 10.18 8.95
N TRP A 51 -4.18 10.54 7.68
CA TRP A 51 -5.03 11.57 7.12
C TRP A 51 -6.35 10.98 6.59
N GLU A 52 -7.45 11.65 6.95
CA GLU A 52 -8.79 11.44 6.41
C GLU A 52 -9.40 12.79 6.04
N PHE A 53 -9.90 12.90 4.82
CA PHE A 53 -10.40 14.18 4.27
C PHE A 53 -11.71 14.66 4.89
N ARG A 54 -12.46 13.81 5.60
CA ARG A 54 -13.74 14.12 6.24
C ARG A 54 -13.52 14.49 7.72
N PRO A 55 -13.66 15.78 8.12
CA PRO A 55 -13.40 16.21 9.50
C PRO A 55 -14.24 15.47 10.55
N GLU A 56 -15.50 15.14 10.24
CA GLU A 56 -16.37 14.41 11.18
C GLU A 56 -15.90 12.96 11.39
N ALA A 57 -15.39 12.29 10.34
CA ALA A 57 -14.79 10.98 10.49
C ALA A 57 -13.53 11.03 11.36
N VAL A 58 -12.68 12.05 11.18
CA VAL A 58 -11.49 12.28 12.04
C VAL A 58 -11.90 12.48 13.50
N LYS A 59 -12.91 13.30 13.77
CA LYS A 59 -13.43 13.52 15.12
C LYS A 59 -13.92 12.23 15.77
N ASN A 60 -14.65 11.40 15.03
CA ASN A 60 -15.13 10.11 15.50
C ASN A 60 -13.95 9.16 15.80
N MET A 61 -13.01 9.02 14.88
CA MET A 61 -11.82 8.19 15.07
C MET A 61 -10.92 8.65 16.24
N LYS A 62 -10.81 9.97 16.48
CA LYS A 62 -10.11 10.53 17.65
C LYS A 62 -10.80 10.16 18.96
N ARG A 63 -12.14 10.27 19.02
CA ARG A 63 -12.95 9.95 20.20
C ARG A 63 -12.89 8.46 20.53
N ASP A 64 -13.10 7.61 19.50
CA ASP A 64 -13.29 6.18 19.67
C ASP A 64 -11.96 5.42 19.69
N ARG A 65 -10.86 6.05 19.25
CA ARG A 65 -9.56 5.44 19.05
C ARG A 65 -9.65 4.20 18.14
N GLU A 66 -10.54 4.26 17.16
CA GLU A 66 -10.87 3.15 16.25
C GLU A 66 -11.56 3.70 15.00
N ASN A 67 -11.42 2.99 13.88
CA ASN A 67 -12.17 3.29 12.66
C ASN A 67 -13.40 2.38 12.54
N LEU A 68 -14.47 2.76 13.25
CA LEU A 68 -15.72 1.97 13.31
C LEU A 68 -16.41 1.84 11.95
N GLU A 69 -16.20 2.80 11.02
CA GLU A 69 -16.82 2.79 9.70
C GLU A 69 -16.20 1.73 8.76
N PHE A 70 -14.87 1.60 8.78
CA PHE A 70 -14.15 0.77 7.81
C PHE A 70 -13.39 -0.40 8.40
N LEU A 71 -13.11 -0.41 9.70
CA LEU A 71 -12.34 -1.46 10.36
C LEU A 71 -12.72 -1.60 11.84
N ALA A 72 -13.99 -1.88 12.11
CA ALA A 72 -14.48 -2.08 13.48
C ALA A 72 -13.85 -3.32 14.15
N GLY A 73 -13.56 -3.21 15.45
CA GLY A 73 -12.94 -4.27 16.27
C GLY A 73 -11.41 -4.19 16.35
N PHE A 74 -10.79 -3.13 15.78
CA PHE A 74 -9.34 -2.97 15.75
C PHE A 74 -8.94 -1.58 16.29
N PRO A 75 -8.71 -1.44 17.61
CA PRO A 75 -8.36 -0.17 18.24
C PRO A 75 -7.00 0.33 17.77
N PHE A 76 -6.86 1.66 17.72
CA PHE A 76 -5.61 2.29 17.32
C PHE A 76 -4.53 2.13 18.41
N PRO A 77 -3.32 1.70 18.05
CA PRO A 77 -2.15 1.78 18.91
C PRO A 77 -1.89 3.22 19.41
N SER A 78 -1.22 3.37 20.54
CA SER A 78 -1.00 4.68 21.19
C SER A 78 -0.25 5.69 20.30
N ASN A 79 0.64 5.22 19.44
CA ASN A 79 1.44 6.01 18.51
C ASN A 79 0.76 6.27 17.16
N LEU A 80 -0.48 5.81 16.94
CA LEU A 80 -1.28 6.12 15.76
C LEU A 80 -2.29 7.22 16.08
N ASN A 81 -2.17 8.35 15.38
CA ASN A 81 -3.09 9.48 15.45
C ASN A 81 -3.74 9.76 14.09
N VAL A 82 -4.79 10.58 14.08
CA VAL A 82 -5.53 10.94 12.85
C VAL A 82 -5.66 12.44 12.74
N THR A 83 -5.65 12.95 11.50
CA THR A 83 -5.83 14.37 11.20
C THR A 83 -6.64 14.57 9.92
N ASP A 84 -7.31 15.71 9.78
CA ASP A 84 -7.92 16.20 8.53
C ASP A 84 -7.01 17.22 7.81
N ASP A 85 -5.88 17.60 8.42
CA ASP A 85 -4.86 18.40 7.75
C ASP A 85 -3.80 17.49 7.10
N ILE A 86 -3.82 17.42 5.76
CA ILE A 86 -2.89 16.60 4.99
C ILE A 86 -1.45 17.13 5.07
N ASN A 87 -1.27 18.44 5.23
CA ASN A 87 0.05 19.05 5.33
C ASN A 87 0.69 18.71 6.67
N GLU A 88 -0.09 18.74 7.76
CA GLU A 88 0.35 18.23 9.07
C GLU A 88 0.80 16.78 8.97
N ALA A 89 0.04 15.95 8.24
CA ALA A 89 0.35 14.53 8.12
C ALA A 89 1.73 14.26 7.50
N VAL A 90 2.13 15.03 6.48
CA VAL A 90 3.35 14.75 5.69
C VAL A 90 4.56 15.60 6.05
N ALA A 91 4.42 16.68 6.84
CA ALA A 91 5.47 17.70 7.05
C ALA A 91 6.83 17.14 7.49
N ASP A 92 6.83 16.14 8.35
CA ASP A 92 8.04 15.53 8.92
C ASP A 92 8.13 14.03 8.65
N ALA A 93 7.43 13.53 7.62
CA ALA A 93 7.34 12.10 7.37
C ALA A 93 8.58 11.53 6.69
N ASP A 94 9.17 10.48 7.25
CA ASP A 94 10.20 9.66 6.61
C ASP A 94 9.61 8.76 5.51
N PHE A 95 8.37 8.31 5.75
CA PHE A 95 7.58 7.53 4.81
C PHE A 95 6.17 8.12 4.65
N CYS A 96 5.73 8.24 3.41
CA CYS A 96 4.38 8.63 3.05
C CYS A 96 3.68 7.45 2.38
N LEU A 97 2.74 6.80 3.08
CA LEU A 97 1.96 5.68 2.58
C LEU A 97 0.66 6.19 1.95
N SER A 98 0.55 6.13 0.63
CA SER A 98 -0.67 6.48 -0.12
C SER A 98 -1.58 5.27 -0.31
N VAL A 99 -2.79 5.33 0.25
CA VAL A 99 -3.81 4.27 0.20
C VAL A 99 -5.17 4.82 -0.26
N VAL A 100 -5.13 5.92 -0.98
CA VAL A 100 -6.34 6.53 -1.56
C VAL A 100 -6.78 5.77 -2.81
N PRO A 101 -8.07 5.83 -3.20
CA PRO A 101 -8.53 5.30 -4.48
C PRO A 101 -7.75 5.90 -5.66
N SER A 102 -7.53 5.13 -6.74
CA SER A 102 -6.71 5.55 -7.88
C SER A 102 -7.15 6.89 -8.50
N HIS A 103 -8.46 7.15 -8.58
CA HIS A 103 -9.00 8.43 -9.07
C HIS A 103 -8.70 9.64 -8.18
N ALA A 104 -8.33 9.41 -6.91
CA ALA A 104 -7.99 10.47 -5.96
C ALA A 104 -6.46 10.70 -5.83
N VAL A 105 -5.63 9.87 -6.44
CA VAL A 105 -4.16 9.96 -6.29
C VAL A 105 -3.64 11.30 -6.77
N ARG A 106 -4.04 11.78 -7.96
CA ARG A 106 -3.58 13.04 -8.52
C ARG A 106 -3.90 14.23 -7.62
N SER A 107 -5.14 14.33 -7.18
CA SER A 107 -5.56 15.42 -6.29
C SER A 107 -4.84 15.35 -4.94
N THR A 108 -4.71 14.16 -4.36
CA THR A 108 -3.99 13.96 -3.10
C THR A 108 -2.49 14.30 -3.23
N ALA A 109 -1.83 13.87 -4.31
CA ALA A 109 -0.44 14.23 -4.58
C ALA A 109 -0.27 15.75 -4.75
N GLY A 110 -1.25 16.43 -5.38
CA GLY A 110 -1.27 17.89 -5.50
C GLY A 110 -1.33 18.61 -4.16
N LEU A 111 -2.12 18.08 -3.21
CA LEU A 111 -2.25 18.66 -1.87
C LEU A 111 -0.95 18.59 -1.05
N ILE A 112 -0.14 17.56 -1.23
CA ILE A 112 1.11 17.37 -0.47
C ILE A 112 2.35 17.95 -1.15
N LYS A 113 2.22 18.44 -2.39
CA LYS A 113 3.35 18.84 -3.24
C LYS A 113 4.34 19.76 -2.55
N ASP A 114 3.84 20.73 -1.80
CA ASP A 114 4.67 21.76 -1.18
C ASP A 114 5.14 21.39 0.25
N SER A 115 4.49 20.42 0.87
CA SER A 115 4.68 20.05 2.29
C SER A 115 5.46 18.76 2.50
N ILE A 116 5.48 17.85 1.51
CA ILE A 116 6.20 16.58 1.62
C ILE A 116 7.71 16.82 1.60
N PRO A 117 8.50 16.23 2.53
CA PRO A 117 9.96 16.32 2.49
C PRO A 117 10.53 15.71 1.20
N GLY A 118 11.60 16.33 0.67
CA GLY A 118 12.21 15.89 -0.60
C GLY A 118 12.89 14.52 -0.53
N ASP A 119 13.24 14.04 0.65
CA ASP A 119 13.83 12.73 0.93
C ASP A 119 12.80 11.70 1.43
N CYS A 120 11.54 12.11 1.66
CA CYS A 120 10.46 11.24 2.05
C CYS A 120 10.28 10.08 1.05
N ARG A 121 10.15 8.88 1.57
CA ARG A 121 9.89 7.68 0.75
C ARG A 121 8.40 7.49 0.57
N ILE A 122 7.95 7.51 -0.68
CA ILE A 122 6.54 7.31 -1.01
C ILE A 122 6.28 5.83 -1.21
N VAL A 123 5.34 5.28 -0.46
CA VAL A 123 4.84 3.91 -0.64
C VAL A 123 3.39 3.99 -1.12
N SER A 124 3.11 3.49 -2.31
CA SER A 124 1.74 3.43 -2.82
C SER A 124 1.17 2.01 -2.67
N ALA A 125 0.07 1.89 -1.95
CA ALA A 125 -0.77 0.70 -1.92
C ALA A 125 -2.08 0.90 -2.71
N SER A 126 -2.19 2.01 -3.45
CA SER A 126 -3.29 2.28 -4.37
C SER A 126 -3.16 1.38 -5.61
N LYS A 127 -4.28 0.82 -6.05
CA LYS A 127 -4.34 -0.08 -7.22
C LYS A 127 -5.22 0.53 -8.29
N GLY A 128 -4.69 0.70 -9.50
CA GLY A 128 -5.41 1.25 -10.63
C GLY A 128 -4.53 2.02 -11.60
N ILE A 129 -5.13 2.45 -12.69
CA ILE A 129 -4.58 3.32 -13.72
C ILE A 129 -5.46 4.57 -13.74
N GLU A 130 -4.88 5.74 -13.89
CA GLU A 130 -5.63 6.98 -14.01
C GLU A 130 -6.44 6.99 -15.33
N GLN A 131 -7.73 7.34 -15.26
CA GLN A 131 -8.64 7.16 -16.40
C GLN A 131 -8.32 8.05 -17.60
N GLU A 132 -8.01 9.32 -17.36
CA GLU A 132 -7.82 10.28 -18.45
C GLU A 132 -6.44 10.19 -19.12
N SER A 133 -5.39 10.08 -18.30
CA SER A 133 -4.01 10.06 -18.78
C SER A 133 -3.49 8.67 -19.09
N LEU A 134 -4.16 7.62 -18.59
CA LEU A 134 -3.72 6.21 -18.58
C LEU A 134 -2.38 5.99 -17.86
N MET A 135 -1.99 6.92 -17.00
CA MET A 135 -0.77 6.86 -16.21
C MET A 135 -0.89 5.84 -15.07
N ARG A 136 0.19 5.11 -14.82
CA ARG A 136 0.38 4.32 -13.60
C ARG A 136 0.51 5.27 -12.40
N ILE A 137 0.28 4.76 -11.21
CA ILE A 137 0.33 5.59 -9.98
C ILE A 137 1.70 6.27 -9.80
N SER A 138 2.80 5.58 -10.09
CA SER A 138 4.14 6.16 -10.04
C SER A 138 4.33 7.33 -11.02
N GLU A 139 3.74 7.25 -12.21
CA GLU A 139 3.77 8.30 -13.22
C GLU A 139 2.90 9.50 -12.82
N VAL A 140 1.75 9.26 -12.18
CA VAL A 140 0.92 10.35 -11.63
C VAL A 140 1.67 11.13 -10.55
N PHE A 141 2.37 10.42 -9.62
CA PHE A 141 3.21 11.10 -8.64
C PHE A 141 4.34 11.90 -9.29
N ALA A 142 5.01 11.35 -10.31
CA ALA A 142 6.06 12.03 -11.04
C ALA A 142 5.55 13.30 -11.74
N ASP A 143 4.41 13.21 -12.41
CA ASP A 143 3.79 14.33 -13.12
C ASP A 143 3.37 15.46 -12.16
N VAL A 144 2.79 15.12 -11.01
CA VAL A 144 2.29 16.12 -10.07
C VAL A 144 3.42 16.74 -9.24
N LEU A 145 4.33 15.93 -8.67
CA LEU A 145 5.39 16.43 -7.79
C LEU A 145 6.56 17.06 -8.56
N GLY A 146 6.71 16.74 -9.86
CA GLY A 146 7.76 17.28 -10.71
C GLY A 146 9.16 17.03 -10.14
N ASP A 147 9.99 18.09 -10.05
CA ASP A 147 11.38 18.01 -9.58
C ASP A 147 11.54 17.51 -8.13
N ARG A 148 10.46 17.52 -7.33
CA ARG A 148 10.46 16.96 -5.97
C ARG A 148 10.29 15.44 -5.95
N PHE A 149 9.88 14.83 -7.06
CA PHE A 149 9.69 13.40 -7.15
C PHE A 149 10.99 12.68 -7.52
N VAL A 150 11.44 11.81 -6.66
CA VAL A 150 12.56 10.90 -6.92
C VAL A 150 12.02 9.49 -7.12
N LEU A 151 11.99 9.00 -8.36
CA LEU A 151 11.46 7.67 -8.67
C LEU A 151 12.15 6.56 -7.85
N GLY A 152 13.43 6.74 -7.52
CA GLY A 152 14.17 5.82 -6.63
C GLY A 152 13.67 5.80 -5.18
N ASN A 153 12.85 6.77 -4.75
CA ASN A 153 12.21 6.82 -3.43
C ASN A 153 10.76 6.36 -3.46
N PHE A 154 10.24 5.93 -4.62
CA PHE A 154 8.89 5.42 -4.77
C PHE A 154 8.86 3.88 -4.72
N THR A 155 7.87 3.33 -4.01
CA THR A 155 7.62 1.89 -3.91
C THR A 155 6.13 1.62 -4.11
N CYS A 156 5.80 0.62 -4.92
CA CYS A 156 4.46 0.04 -5.00
C CYS A 156 4.38 -1.17 -4.07
N LEU A 157 3.36 -1.23 -3.21
CA LEU A 157 3.04 -2.38 -2.37
C LEU A 157 1.78 -3.06 -2.91
N SER A 158 1.89 -4.30 -3.38
CA SER A 158 0.78 -5.04 -4.01
C SER A 158 0.87 -6.53 -3.74
N GLY A 159 -0.24 -7.24 -3.91
CA GLY A 159 -0.36 -8.69 -3.69
C GLY A 159 -1.71 -9.06 -3.07
N PRO A 160 -1.96 -10.34 -2.81
CA PRO A 160 -3.17 -10.84 -2.18
C PRO A 160 -3.25 -10.38 -0.72
N SER A 161 -4.09 -9.37 -0.45
CA SER A 161 -4.12 -8.69 0.85
C SER A 161 -5.48 -8.06 1.13
N HIS A 162 -6.45 -8.87 1.56
CA HIS A 162 -7.71 -8.35 2.07
C HIS A 162 -7.51 -7.75 3.46
N ALA A 163 -7.99 -6.53 3.67
CA ALA A 163 -7.84 -5.80 4.92
C ALA A 163 -8.40 -6.58 6.12
N GLU A 164 -9.52 -7.25 5.92
CA GLU A 164 -10.23 -8.05 6.92
C GLU A 164 -9.44 -9.28 7.40
N GLU A 165 -8.57 -9.82 6.56
CA GLU A 165 -7.69 -10.94 6.90
C GLU A 165 -6.40 -10.45 7.57
N VAL A 166 -5.78 -9.42 6.99
CA VAL A 166 -4.54 -8.83 7.53
C VAL A 166 -4.76 -8.27 8.93
N SER A 167 -5.87 -7.57 9.17
CA SER A 167 -6.19 -7.01 10.49
C SER A 167 -6.37 -8.08 11.57
N LYS A 168 -6.83 -9.27 11.20
CA LYS A 168 -6.93 -10.44 12.09
C LYS A 168 -5.61 -11.18 12.30
N GLY A 169 -4.53 -10.73 11.69
CA GLY A 169 -3.22 -11.38 11.77
C GLY A 169 -3.14 -12.70 10.98
N LEU A 170 -4.00 -12.91 9.98
CA LEU A 170 -3.91 -14.08 9.12
C LEU A 170 -2.67 -14.00 8.22
N PRO A 171 -1.99 -15.11 7.94
CA PRO A 171 -0.81 -15.13 7.10
C PRO A 171 -1.06 -14.48 5.74
N THR A 172 -0.34 -13.42 5.45
CA THR A 172 -0.47 -12.64 4.23
C THR A 172 0.90 -12.39 3.61
N THR A 173 0.97 -12.45 2.29
CA THR A 173 2.22 -12.24 1.56
C THR A 173 2.01 -11.26 0.43
N VAL A 174 2.85 -10.22 0.37
CA VAL A 174 2.79 -9.15 -0.64
C VAL A 174 4.17 -8.87 -1.24
N VAL A 175 4.22 -7.98 -2.22
CA VAL A 175 5.45 -7.54 -2.90
C VAL A 175 5.59 -6.03 -2.76
N ALA A 176 6.78 -5.57 -2.37
CA ALA A 176 7.24 -4.20 -2.48
C ALA A 176 8.10 -4.07 -3.74
N ALA A 177 7.73 -3.18 -4.64
CA ALA A 177 8.43 -2.96 -5.91
C ALA A 177 8.90 -1.52 -6.05
N SER A 178 10.16 -1.33 -6.39
CA SER A 178 10.74 -0.01 -6.69
C SER A 178 11.76 -0.19 -7.80
N ASN A 179 11.94 0.81 -8.66
CA ASN A 179 13.02 0.78 -9.65
C ASN A 179 14.43 0.78 -9.01
N LYS A 180 14.52 1.03 -7.70
CA LYS A 180 15.72 0.91 -6.88
C LYS A 180 15.50 -0.18 -5.82
N ILE A 181 16.14 -1.34 -6.00
CA ILE A 181 15.90 -2.52 -5.15
C ILE A 181 16.14 -2.24 -3.65
N GLU A 182 17.09 -1.37 -3.32
CA GLU A 182 17.39 -0.99 -1.94
C GLU A 182 16.20 -0.29 -1.27
N THR A 183 15.44 0.52 -2.04
CA THR A 183 14.21 1.16 -1.54
C THR A 183 13.11 0.13 -1.32
N ALA A 184 12.95 -0.83 -2.24
CA ALA A 184 12.01 -1.93 -2.06
C ALA A 184 12.34 -2.78 -0.82
N ARG A 185 13.64 -3.03 -0.55
CA ARG A 185 14.09 -3.75 0.66
C ARG A 185 13.81 -2.98 1.95
N LYS A 186 13.99 -1.66 1.98
CA LYS A 186 13.62 -0.84 3.15
C LYS A 186 12.12 -0.95 3.45
N VAL A 187 11.27 -0.93 2.42
CA VAL A 187 9.83 -1.12 2.57
C VAL A 187 9.51 -2.57 2.97
N GLN A 188 10.22 -3.55 2.45
CA GLN A 188 10.12 -4.95 2.89
C GLN A 188 10.39 -5.08 4.39
N GLU A 189 11.48 -4.50 4.89
CA GLU A 189 11.84 -4.52 6.30
C GLU A 189 10.79 -3.81 7.16
N LEU A 190 10.33 -2.62 6.74
CA LEU A 190 9.35 -1.82 7.44
C LEU A 190 8.00 -2.54 7.63
N PHE A 191 7.54 -3.28 6.62
CA PHE A 191 6.22 -3.91 6.64
C PHE A 191 6.24 -5.37 7.12
N SER A 192 7.39 -6.05 7.08
CA SER A 192 7.46 -7.47 7.43
C SER A 192 7.23 -7.71 8.92
N GLY A 193 6.46 -8.75 9.23
CA GLY A 193 6.14 -9.18 10.59
C GLY A 193 5.77 -10.67 10.63
N GLU A 194 5.36 -11.17 11.78
CA GLU A 194 5.07 -12.59 12.00
C GLU A 194 4.04 -13.17 11.02
N SER A 195 2.98 -12.40 10.72
CA SER A 195 1.88 -12.82 9.84
C SER A 195 1.85 -12.07 8.51
N PHE A 196 2.71 -11.05 8.31
CA PHE A 196 2.75 -10.24 7.10
C PHE A 196 4.14 -10.30 6.49
N ARG A 197 4.27 -11.06 5.38
CA ARG A 197 5.54 -11.25 4.69
C ARG A 197 5.60 -10.39 3.44
N VAL A 198 6.69 -9.63 3.29
CA VAL A 198 6.92 -8.81 2.10
C VAL A 198 8.12 -9.36 1.33
N TYR A 199 7.95 -9.54 0.02
CA TYR A 199 9.06 -9.77 -0.92
C TYR A 199 9.42 -8.46 -1.62
N SER A 200 10.66 -8.32 -2.05
CA SER A 200 11.12 -7.14 -2.78
C SER A 200 11.47 -7.47 -4.22
N THR A 201 11.19 -6.54 -5.14
CA THR A 201 11.55 -6.64 -6.57
C THR A 201 11.86 -5.26 -7.13
N ASP A 202 12.63 -5.23 -8.24
CA ASP A 202 12.91 -4.03 -9.02
C ASP A 202 11.96 -3.83 -10.21
N ASP A 203 10.95 -4.71 -10.37
CA ASP A 203 9.92 -4.58 -11.40
C ASP A 203 8.72 -3.76 -10.92
N LEU A 204 8.92 -2.45 -10.79
CA LEU A 204 7.86 -1.52 -10.39
C LEU A 204 6.66 -1.57 -11.36
N ILE A 205 6.94 -1.58 -12.67
CA ILE A 205 5.92 -1.56 -13.73
C ILE A 205 5.04 -2.82 -13.64
N GLY A 206 5.65 -3.99 -13.57
CA GLY A 206 4.91 -5.25 -13.50
C GLY A 206 4.02 -5.36 -12.27
N VAL A 207 4.49 -4.88 -11.10
CA VAL A 207 3.72 -4.92 -9.85
C VAL A 207 2.55 -3.93 -9.87
N GLU A 208 2.72 -2.71 -10.38
CA GLU A 208 1.64 -1.73 -10.55
C GLU A 208 0.56 -2.26 -11.49
N LEU A 209 0.96 -2.80 -12.66
CA LEU A 209 0.03 -3.30 -13.67
C LEU A 209 -0.71 -4.56 -13.21
N GLY A 210 -0.03 -5.50 -12.57
CA GLY A 210 -0.65 -6.71 -12.02
C GLY A 210 -1.78 -6.36 -11.04
N GLY A 211 -1.51 -5.48 -10.09
CA GLY A 211 -2.50 -5.01 -9.12
C GLY A 211 -3.65 -4.21 -9.73
N SER A 212 -3.42 -3.51 -10.85
CA SER A 212 -4.41 -2.66 -11.50
C SER A 212 -5.33 -3.43 -12.44
N LEU A 213 -4.77 -4.25 -13.32
CA LEU A 213 -5.50 -4.91 -14.41
C LEU A 213 -6.40 -6.06 -13.92
N LYS A 214 -6.05 -6.71 -12.81
CA LYS A 214 -6.84 -7.81 -12.23
C LYS A 214 -8.29 -7.46 -11.96
N ASN A 215 -8.59 -6.19 -11.67
CA ASN A 215 -9.93 -5.76 -11.26
C ASN A 215 -10.97 -5.98 -12.37
N VAL A 216 -10.58 -5.85 -13.64
CA VAL A 216 -11.44 -6.14 -14.80
C VAL A 216 -11.83 -7.61 -14.81
N ILE A 217 -10.87 -8.50 -14.60
CA ILE A 217 -11.10 -9.95 -14.57
C ILE A 217 -11.94 -10.34 -13.34
N ALA A 218 -11.76 -9.65 -12.21
CA ALA A 218 -12.57 -9.89 -11.01
C ALA A 218 -14.05 -9.54 -11.21
N ILE A 219 -14.35 -8.46 -11.93
CA ILE A 219 -15.74 -8.12 -12.33
C ILE A 219 -16.30 -9.22 -13.23
N ALA A 220 -15.55 -9.66 -14.25
CA ALA A 220 -15.96 -10.73 -15.16
C ALA A 220 -16.18 -12.06 -14.42
N ALA A 221 -15.32 -12.42 -13.47
CA ALA A 221 -15.49 -13.60 -12.62
C ALA A 221 -16.76 -13.50 -11.75
N GLY A 222 -17.06 -12.31 -11.23
CA GLY A 222 -18.31 -12.03 -10.53
C GLY A 222 -19.52 -12.24 -11.43
N ILE A 223 -19.51 -11.68 -12.65
CA ILE A 223 -20.60 -11.87 -13.64
C ILE A 223 -20.83 -13.36 -13.92
N ALA A 224 -19.75 -14.12 -14.17
CA ALA A 224 -19.83 -15.56 -14.41
C ALA A 224 -20.44 -16.31 -13.21
N ALA A 225 -20.09 -15.92 -11.98
CA ALA A 225 -20.68 -16.46 -10.76
C ALA A 225 -22.18 -16.11 -10.63
N GLY A 226 -22.58 -14.87 -10.92
CA GLY A 226 -23.98 -14.43 -10.93
C GLY A 226 -24.84 -15.17 -11.94
N LEU A 227 -24.27 -15.48 -13.10
CA LEU A 227 -24.88 -16.30 -14.16
C LEU A 227 -24.83 -17.81 -13.89
N LYS A 228 -24.18 -18.24 -12.81
CA LYS A 228 -24.02 -19.66 -12.41
C LYS A 228 -23.29 -20.53 -13.44
N PHE A 229 -22.27 -19.99 -14.11
CA PHE A 229 -21.50 -20.71 -15.14
C PHE A 229 -20.57 -21.81 -14.57
N GLY A 230 -20.34 -21.81 -13.26
CA GLY A 230 -19.56 -22.84 -12.56
C GLY A 230 -18.04 -22.66 -12.61
N ASP A 231 -17.34 -23.62 -11.96
CA ASP A 231 -15.89 -23.51 -11.70
C ASP A 231 -15.02 -23.67 -12.96
N ASN A 232 -15.47 -24.47 -13.94
CA ASN A 232 -14.75 -24.62 -15.21
C ASN A 232 -14.64 -23.29 -15.96
N THR A 233 -15.71 -22.48 -15.97
CA THR A 233 -15.71 -21.15 -16.57
C THR A 233 -14.81 -20.21 -15.79
N THR A 234 -14.85 -20.26 -14.46
CA THR A 234 -13.96 -19.46 -13.60
C THR A 234 -12.50 -19.79 -13.87
N GLY A 235 -12.13 -21.07 -13.92
CA GLY A 235 -10.78 -21.52 -14.22
C GLY A 235 -10.28 -21.04 -15.59
N ALA A 236 -11.14 -21.19 -16.64
CA ALA A 236 -10.83 -20.71 -17.98
C ALA A 236 -10.65 -19.18 -18.03
N LEU A 237 -11.54 -18.43 -17.36
CA LEU A 237 -11.49 -16.96 -17.28
C LEU A 237 -10.20 -16.48 -16.59
N LEU A 238 -9.82 -17.07 -15.45
CA LEU A 238 -8.59 -16.72 -14.74
C LEU A 238 -7.35 -17.00 -15.60
N THR A 239 -7.30 -18.17 -16.25
CA THR A 239 -6.18 -18.54 -17.11
C THR A 239 -6.02 -17.58 -18.29
N ARG A 240 -7.13 -17.28 -18.98
CA ARG A 240 -7.11 -16.36 -20.13
C ARG A 240 -6.85 -14.92 -19.69
N GLY A 241 -7.49 -14.47 -18.60
CA GLY A 241 -7.30 -13.14 -18.04
C GLY A 241 -5.85 -12.89 -17.64
N LEU A 242 -5.20 -13.86 -16.95
CA LEU A 242 -3.77 -13.76 -16.61
C LEU A 242 -2.89 -13.67 -17.86
N ALA A 243 -3.17 -14.46 -18.89
CA ALA A 243 -2.40 -14.42 -20.13
C ALA A 243 -2.54 -13.07 -20.86
N GLU A 244 -3.72 -12.43 -20.79
CA GLU A 244 -3.95 -11.10 -21.35
C GLU A 244 -3.24 -10.00 -20.54
N ILE A 245 -3.33 -10.06 -19.20
CA ILE A 245 -2.62 -9.16 -18.30
C ILE A 245 -1.12 -9.25 -18.54
N SER A 246 -0.56 -10.47 -18.66
CA SER A 246 0.88 -10.67 -18.90
C SER A 246 1.31 -10.06 -20.22
N ARG A 247 0.60 -10.32 -21.32
CA ARG A 247 0.94 -9.76 -22.64
C ARG A 247 0.92 -8.23 -22.65
N LEU A 248 -0.13 -7.63 -22.08
CA LEU A 248 -0.20 -6.18 -21.98
C LEU A 248 0.90 -5.63 -21.09
N GLY A 249 1.12 -6.27 -19.94
CA GLY A 249 2.12 -5.85 -18.99
C GLY A 249 3.55 -5.93 -19.54
N GLU A 250 3.89 -6.95 -20.31
CA GLU A 250 5.18 -7.07 -20.99
C GLU A 250 5.37 -5.96 -22.04
N VAL A 251 4.36 -5.66 -22.84
CA VAL A 251 4.39 -4.55 -23.81
C VAL A 251 4.61 -3.21 -23.12
N MET A 252 4.10 -3.05 -21.91
CA MET A 252 4.28 -1.84 -21.08
C MET A 252 5.59 -1.83 -20.29
N GLY A 253 6.43 -2.86 -20.40
CA GLY A 253 7.75 -2.92 -19.78
C GLY A 253 7.85 -3.71 -18.46
N GLY A 254 6.77 -4.39 -18.04
CA GLY A 254 6.81 -5.33 -16.91
C GLY A 254 7.38 -6.68 -17.30
N ARG A 255 7.79 -7.47 -16.33
CA ARG A 255 8.36 -8.81 -16.54
C ARG A 255 7.29 -9.90 -16.43
N ALA A 256 7.29 -10.88 -17.35
CA ALA A 256 6.37 -12.02 -17.34
C ALA A 256 6.35 -12.77 -15.99
N SER A 257 7.51 -12.94 -15.35
CA SER A 257 7.64 -13.57 -14.04
C SER A 257 6.88 -12.86 -12.93
N THR A 258 6.73 -11.52 -13.01
CA THR A 258 5.97 -10.73 -12.04
C THR A 258 4.48 -11.03 -12.13
N PHE A 259 3.95 -11.20 -13.34
CA PHE A 259 2.53 -11.55 -13.55
C PHE A 259 2.21 -12.98 -13.12
N ALA A 260 3.17 -13.90 -13.19
CA ALA A 260 3.04 -15.25 -12.64
C ALA A 260 3.19 -15.31 -11.12
N GLY A 261 3.62 -14.21 -10.48
CA GLY A 261 3.88 -14.11 -9.04
C GLY A 261 2.71 -13.59 -8.20
N LEU A 262 3.05 -13.08 -7.00
CA LEU A 262 2.07 -12.64 -5.99
C LEU A 262 1.23 -11.45 -6.46
N SER A 263 1.83 -10.44 -7.07
CA SER A 263 1.13 -9.22 -7.54
C SER A 263 0.32 -9.44 -8.84
N GLY A 264 0.59 -10.53 -9.57
CA GLY A 264 -0.18 -10.96 -10.74
C GLY A 264 -1.16 -12.06 -10.39
N MET A 265 -0.76 -13.34 -10.59
CA MET A 265 -1.60 -14.50 -10.36
C MET A 265 -2.16 -14.57 -8.93
N GLY A 266 -1.33 -14.34 -7.92
CA GLY A 266 -1.75 -14.41 -6.51
C GLY A 266 -2.90 -13.44 -6.21
N ASP A 267 -2.73 -12.17 -6.55
CA ASP A 267 -3.73 -11.13 -6.31
C ASP A 267 -4.97 -11.30 -7.22
N LEU A 268 -4.78 -11.80 -8.45
CA LEU A 268 -5.88 -12.14 -9.36
C LEU A 268 -6.79 -13.24 -8.79
N VAL A 269 -6.19 -14.38 -8.40
CA VAL A 269 -6.95 -15.52 -7.85
C VAL A 269 -7.69 -15.11 -6.58
N THR A 270 -6.98 -14.46 -5.64
CA THR A 270 -7.58 -13.99 -4.39
C THR A 270 -8.76 -13.05 -4.67
N THR A 271 -8.60 -12.08 -5.59
CA THR A 271 -9.65 -11.11 -5.89
C THR A 271 -10.86 -11.74 -6.61
N CYS A 272 -10.64 -12.70 -7.50
CA CYS A 272 -11.71 -13.36 -8.26
C CYS A 272 -12.48 -14.41 -7.45
N CYS A 273 -11.85 -15.05 -6.45
CA CYS A 273 -12.45 -16.13 -5.67
C CYS A 273 -13.01 -15.68 -4.32
N SER A 274 -12.46 -14.59 -3.73
CA SER A 274 -12.85 -14.15 -2.39
C SER A 274 -14.22 -13.45 -2.38
N LEU A 275 -14.99 -13.71 -1.31
CA LEU A 275 -16.23 -12.97 -1.01
C LEU A 275 -15.97 -11.55 -0.50
N HIS A 276 -14.75 -11.23 -0.04
CA HIS A 276 -14.34 -9.87 0.36
C HIS A 276 -14.06 -8.95 -0.83
N SER A 277 -13.99 -9.49 -2.06
CA SER A 277 -13.71 -8.69 -3.26
C SER A 277 -14.91 -7.86 -3.68
N ARG A 278 -14.80 -6.54 -3.53
CA ARG A 278 -15.84 -5.58 -3.99
C ARG A 278 -16.09 -5.67 -5.50
N ASN A 279 -15.03 -5.82 -6.30
CA ASN A 279 -15.15 -5.94 -7.75
C ASN A 279 -15.88 -7.24 -8.16
N ARG A 280 -15.55 -8.37 -7.52
CA ARG A 280 -16.28 -9.61 -7.73
C ARG A 280 -17.73 -9.48 -7.30
N TYR A 281 -18.01 -8.85 -6.18
CA TYR A 281 -19.38 -8.61 -5.69
C TYR A 281 -20.20 -7.80 -6.70
N VAL A 282 -19.67 -6.67 -7.19
CA VAL A 282 -20.34 -5.86 -8.22
C VAL A 282 -20.63 -6.70 -9.45
N GLY A 283 -19.64 -7.45 -9.95
CA GLY A 283 -19.84 -8.37 -11.08
C GLY A 283 -20.93 -9.41 -10.81
N GLU A 284 -20.97 -10.01 -9.63
CA GLU A 284 -21.99 -10.99 -9.26
C GLU A 284 -23.41 -10.40 -9.25
N GLN A 285 -23.58 -9.18 -8.74
CA GLN A 285 -24.88 -8.50 -8.78
C GLN A 285 -25.30 -8.17 -10.21
N LEU A 286 -24.39 -7.72 -11.06
CA LEU A 286 -24.63 -7.50 -12.49
C LEU A 286 -25.05 -8.82 -13.19
N GLY A 287 -24.36 -9.92 -12.92
CA GLY A 287 -24.70 -11.25 -13.44
C GLY A 287 -26.06 -11.77 -12.98
N LYS A 288 -26.55 -11.30 -11.82
CA LYS A 288 -27.92 -11.54 -11.32
C LYS A 288 -28.97 -10.61 -11.93
N GLY A 289 -28.58 -9.71 -12.86
CA GLY A 289 -29.48 -8.80 -13.55
C GLY A 289 -29.77 -7.47 -12.85
N ARG A 290 -29.03 -7.14 -11.77
CA ARG A 290 -29.13 -5.81 -11.12
C ARG A 290 -28.43 -4.76 -11.98
N LYS A 291 -28.92 -3.53 -11.93
CA LYS A 291 -28.27 -2.38 -12.58
C LYS A 291 -27.14 -1.84 -11.69
N LEU A 292 -26.15 -1.20 -12.32
CA LEU A 292 -24.99 -0.66 -11.59
C LEU A 292 -25.38 0.39 -10.55
N GLU A 293 -26.40 1.20 -10.84
CA GLU A 293 -26.91 2.25 -9.95
C GLU A 293 -27.61 1.69 -8.69
N GLU A 294 -27.90 0.38 -8.68
CA GLU A 294 -28.58 -0.31 -7.56
C GLU A 294 -27.60 -1.07 -6.65
N ILE A 295 -26.32 -1.12 -7.04
CA ILE A 295 -25.27 -1.88 -6.35
C ILE A 295 -24.37 -0.96 -5.52
#